data_7f06c8715d5e5381d9dd2374ace836b4
#
_entry.id   7f06c8715d5e5381d9dd2374ace836b4
#
_cell.length_a   1.000
_cell.length_b   1.000
_cell.length_c   1.000
_cell.angle_alpha   90.00
_cell.angle_beta   90.00
_cell.angle_gamma   90.00
#
_symmetry.space_group_name_H-M   'P 1'
#
loop_
_entity.id
_entity.type
_entity.pdbx_description
1 polymer ?
#
loop_
_entity_poly.entity_id
_entity_poly.type
_entity_poly.pdbx_seq_one_letter_code
_entity_poly.pdbx_strand_id
1 'polypeptide(L)'
;MKKVMMMIAALAMTVAMQAQTKFHDVEANEAKGPVKTMTMDMMGMSRTIEFTEDGKMKSTEITDAVYDADGYIQSAKISVQGQSSTMKFIWENGLLKGQTMNVMGNDVKTIHNYDANGVVTSSSIDFGGQKMESPYSDYKFDDHGNWISRKTEMMGQEMITTRTFTYYE
;
A
#
# COMPACT_ATOMS: atom_id res chain seq x y z
N MET A 1 -55.81 -34.22 11.86
CA MET A 1 -54.52 -33.81 12.49
C MET A 1 -53.46 -33.76 11.39
N LYS A 2 -53.20 -32.54 10.88
CA LYS A 2 -52.22 -32.30 9.79
C LYS A 2 -50.87 -32.03 10.37
N LYS A 3 -49.90 -32.92 10.11
CA LYS A 3 -48.51 -32.71 10.49
C LYS A 3 -47.87 -31.72 9.53
N VAL A 4 -47.53 -30.52 10.01
CA VAL A 4 -46.72 -29.55 9.28
C VAL A 4 -45.27 -29.95 9.47
N MET A 5 -44.66 -30.37 8.39
CA MET A 5 -43.26 -30.72 8.32
C MET A 5 -42.49 -29.40 7.97
N MET A 6 -41.86 -28.82 8.98
CA MET A 6 -41.03 -27.64 8.83
C MET A 6 -39.67 -28.10 8.23
N MET A 7 -39.48 -27.80 6.95
CA MET A 7 -38.18 -27.92 6.29
C MET A 7 -37.32 -26.70 6.69
N ILE A 8 -36.36 -26.92 7.55
CA ILE A 8 -35.30 -25.96 7.85
C ILE A 8 -34.28 -26.11 6.72
N ALA A 9 -34.33 -25.20 5.75
CA ALA A 9 -33.25 -25.05 4.78
C ALA A 9 -32.05 -24.39 5.50
N ALA A 10 -31.06 -25.19 5.85
CA ALA A 10 -29.77 -24.70 6.29
C ALA A 10 -29.08 -24.05 5.09
N LEU A 11 -29.12 -22.73 5.00
CA LEU A 11 -28.30 -21.97 4.08
C LEU A 11 -26.86 -22.07 4.58
N ALA A 12 -26.08 -22.98 4.01
CA ALA A 12 -24.64 -23.00 4.21
C ALA A 12 -24.08 -21.74 3.52
N MET A 13 -23.91 -20.66 4.27
CA MET A 13 -23.04 -19.56 3.87
C MET A 13 -21.62 -20.12 3.86
N THR A 14 -21.12 -20.45 2.68
CA THR A 14 -19.70 -20.59 2.46
C THR A 14 -19.13 -19.18 2.60
N VAL A 15 -18.71 -18.83 3.82
CA VAL A 15 -17.78 -17.72 4.02
C VAL A 15 -16.53 -18.18 3.29
N ALA A 16 -16.28 -17.61 2.10
CA ALA A 16 -14.97 -17.68 1.50
C ALA A 16 -14.03 -17.08 2.56
N MET A 17 -13.26 -17.93 3.22
CA MET A 17 -12.12 -17.50 4.00
C MET A 17 -11.17 -16.88 2.98
N GLN A 18 -11.30 -15.58 2.77
CA GLN A 18 -10.21 -14.81 2.20
C GLN A 18 -9.03 -15.08 3.12
N ALA A 19 -7.98 -15.66 2.57
CA ALA A 19 -6.75 -15.87 3.31
C ALA A 19 -6.38 -14.50 3.91
N GLN A 20 -6.48 -14.40 5.24
CA GLN A 20 -6.16 -13.17 5.94
C GLN A 20 -4.68 -12.95 5.72
N THR A 21 -4.33 -11.90 4.97
CA THR A 21 -2.94 -11.57 4.71
C THR A 21 -2.24 -11.39 6.05
N LYS A 22 -1.14 -12.11 6.24
CA LYS A 22 -0.36 -12.06 7.49
C LYS A 22 0.44 -10.77 7.61
N PHE A 23 0.80 -10.19 6.46
CA PHE A 23 1.61 -8.97 6.36
C PHE A 23 0.84 -7.91 5.58
N HIS A 24 1.05 -6.65 5.95
CA HIS A 24 0.37 -5.49 5.37
C HIS A 24 1.27 -4.67 4.43
N ASP A 25 2.23 -5.33 3.76
CA ASP A 25 3.10 -4.65 2.79
C ASP A 25 2.33 -4.25 1.51
N VAL A 26 1.24 -4.96 1.18
CA VAL A 26 0.34 -4.60 0.08
C VAL A 26 -0.32 -3.26 0.39
N GLU A 27 -0.87 -3.10 1.59
CA GLU A 27 -1.50 -1.86 2.06
C GLU A 27 -0.47 -0.73 2.21
N ALA A 28 0.77 -1.05 2.60
CA ALA A 28 1.88 -0.08 2.63
C ALA A 28 2.18 0.51 1.25
N ASN A 29 1.81 -0.20 0.19
CA ASN A 29 1.94 0.24 -1.20
C ASN A 29 0.63 0.78 -1.80
N GLU A 30 -0.30 1.24 -0.96
CA GLU A 30 -1.62 1.77 -1.37
C GLU A 30 -2.40 0.78 -2.26
N ALA A 31 -2.32 -0.51 -1.95
CA ALA A 31 -3.03 -1.57 -2.65
C ALA A 31 -3.76 -2.46 -1.63
N LYS A 32 -4.65 -3.33 -2.10
CA LYS A 32 -5.44 -4.24 -1.27
C LYS A 32 -5.78 -5.52 -2.01
N GLY A 33 -6.12 -6.54 -1.23
CA GLY A 33 -6.43 -7.87 -1.76
C GLY A 33 -5.19 -8.74 -2.02
N PRO A 34 -5.35 -9.89 -2.65
CA PRO A 34 -4.29 -10.88 -2.83
C PRO A 34 -3.36 -10.50 -4.00
N VAL A 35 -2.71 -9.34 -3.90
CA VAL A 35 -1.81 -8.84 -4.95
C VAL A 35 -0.58 -9.73 -5.05
N LYS A 36 -0.27 -10.21 -6.26
CA LYS A 36 0.94 -10.96 -6.59
C LYS A 36 2.04 -10.05 -7.12
N THR A 37 1.69 -9.17 -8.05
CA THR A 37 2.62 -8.15 -8.57
C THR A 37 1.91 -6.82 -8.73
N MET A 38 2.65 -5.74 -8.54
CA MET A 38 2.24 -4.37 -8.85
C MET A 38 3.35 -3.72 -9.68
N THR A 39 3.04 -3.32 -10.89
CA THR A 39 3.94 -2.52 -11.74
C THR A 39 3.44 -1.09 -11.76
N MET A 40 4.31 -0.15 -11.45
CA MET A 40 4.03 1.29 -11.47
C MET A 40 4.86 1.94 -12.57
N ASP A 41 4.19 2.72 -13.41
CA ASP A 41 4.81 3.51 -14.48
C ASP A 41 4.61 5.00 -14.20
N MET A 42 5.71 5.74 -14.20
CA MET A 42 5.74 7.18 -14.01
C MET A 42 6.85 7.80 -14.84
N MET A 43 6.52 8.76 -15.70
CA MET A 43 7.50 9.50 -16.54
C MET A 43 8.42 8.58 -17.38
N GLY A 44 7.90 7.44 -17.87
CA GLY A 44 8.67 6.47 -18.65
C GLY A 44 9.57 5.55 -17.82
N MET A 45 9.54 5.66 -16.50
CA MET A 45 10.19 4.72 -15.59
C MET A 45 9.16 3.72 -15.09
N SER A 46 9.51 2.43 -15.18
CA SER A 46 8.67 1.33 -14.71
C SER A 46 9.34 0.62 -13.54
N ARG A 47 8.58 0.36 -12.48
CA ARG A 47 9.03 -0.40 -11.32
C ARG A 47 8.01 -1.47 -10.97
N THR A 48 8.46 -2.72 -10.85
CA THR A 48 7.62 -3.83 -10.41
C THR A 48 7.97 -4.24 -8.99
N ILE A 49 6.94 -4.43 -8.18
CA ILE A 49 7.01 -4.98 -6.82
C ILE A 49 6.28 -6.32 -6.83
N GLU A 50 6.89 -7.34 -6.25
CA GLU A 50 6.27 -8.65 -6.05
C GLU A 50 5.92 -8.85 -4.57
N PHE A 51 4.84 -9.58 -4.33
CA PHE A 51 4.40 -9.96 -2.98
C PHE A 51 4.31 -11.48 -2.87
N THR A 52 4.36 -12.00 -1.66
CA THR A 52 4.01 -13.38 -1.31
C THR A 52 2.51 -13.50 -1.11
N GLU A 53 1.96 -14.73 -1.10
CA GLU A 53 0.53 -14.97 -0.85
C GLU A 53 0.05 -14.44 0.51
N ASP A 54 0.93 -14.38 1.51
CA ASP A 54 0.66 -13.84 2.83
C ASP A 54 0.87 -12.32 2.93
N GLY A 55 1.05 -11.62 1.79
CA GLY A 55 1.08 -10.17 1.67
C GLY A 55 2.43 -9.50 1.88
N LYS A 56 3.52 -10.29 2.08
CA LYS A 56 4.85 -9.74 2.32
C LYS A 56 5.54 -9.33 1.01
N MET A 57 6.13 -8.14 0.98
CA MET A 57 6.89 -7.67 -0.18
C MET A 57 8.19 -8.47 -0.37
N LYS A 58 8.45 -8.89 -1.61
CA LYS A 58 9.73 -9.47 -2.03
C LYS A 58 10.62 -8.34 -2.55
N SER A 59 11.69 -8.04 -1.84
CA SER A 59 12.65 -7.01 -2.26
C SER A 59 14.05 -7.38 -1.81
N THR A 60 15.02 -7.12 -2.68
CA THR A 60 16.45 -7.20 -2.35
C THR A 60 16.99 -5.87 -1.84
N GLU A 61 16.27 -4.77 -2.06
CA GLU A 61 16.64 -3.42 -1.63
C GLU A 61 16.19 -3.12 -0.19
N ILE A 62 15.20 -3.89 0.31
CA ILE A 62 14.65 -3.76 1.66
C ILE A 62 15.05 -5.00 2.46
N THR A 63 15.82 -4.79 3.52
CA THR A 63 16.33 -5.85 4.39
C THR A 63 15.99 -5.56 5.85
N ASP A 64 16.19 -6.53 6.73
CA ASP A 64 16.00 -6.40 8.17
C ASP A 64 14.62 -5.80 8.54
N ALA A 65 13.57 -6.18 7.82
CA ALA A 65 12.21 -5.72 8.08
C ALA A 65 11.70 -6.24 9.43
N VAL A 66 11.26 -5.33 10.28
CA VAL A 66 10.65 -5.60 11.59
C VAL A 66 9.15 -5.36 11.48
N TYR A 67 8.36 -6.35 11.87
CA TYR A 67 6.89 -6.30 11.89
C TYR A 67 6.39 -6.34 13.33
N ASP A 68 5.23 -5.74 13.58
CA ASP A 68 4.52 -5.94 14.84
C ASP A 68 3.75 -7.26 14.86
N ALA A 69 3.03 -7.52 15.96
CA ALA A 69 2.26 -8.75 16.14
C ALA A 69 1.10 -8.90 15.14
N ASP A 70 0.61 -7.79 14.61
CA ASP A 70 -0.51 -7.74 13.65
C ASP A 70 -0.02 -7.77 12.19
N GLY A 71 1.30 -7.79 11.94
CA GLY A 71 1.91 -7.90 10.61
C GLY A 71 2.15 -6.57 9.90
N TYR A 72 2.06 -5.45 10.59
CA TYR A 72 2.42 -4.14 10.05
C TYR A 72 3.93 -3.91 10.16
N ILE A 73 4.55 -3.54 9.04
CA ILE A 73 5.98 -3.20 9.03
C ILE A 73 6.23 -1.94 9.86
N GLN A 74 7.16 -2.02 10.83
CA GLN A 74 7.51 -0.91 11.72
C GLN A 74 8.81 -0.23 11.27
N SER A 75 9.76 -1.01 10.78
CA SER A 75 11.00 -0.49 10.23
C SER A 75 11.65 -1.48 9.26
N ALA A 76 12.50 -0.96 8.38
CA ALA A 76 13.34 -1.77 7.51
C ALA A 76 14.61 -1.01 7.13
N LYS A 77 15.67 -1.72 6.77
CA LYS A 77 16.83 -1.12 6.13
C LYS A 77 16.60 -1.02 4.63
N ILE A 78 16.92 0.14 4.07
CA ILE A 78 16.85 0.41 2.65
C ILE A 78 18.24 0.78 2.15
N SER A 79 18.65 0.19 1.03
CA SER A 79 19.88 0.56 0.36
C SER A 79 19.59 1.62 -0.70
N VAL A 80 20.15 2.82 -0.52
CA VAL A 80 20.05 3.92 -1.48
C VAL A 80 21.46 4.28 -1.92
N GLN A 81 21.77 4.10 -3.20
CA GLN A 81 23.09 4.39 -3.78
C GLN A 81 24.26 3.75 -3.01
N GLY A 82 24.08 2.53 -2.52
CA GLY A 82 25.10 1.80 -1.77
C GLY A 82 25.22 2.20 -0.29
N GLN A 83 24.42 3.15 0.18
CA GLN A 83 24.31 3.50 1.59
C GLN A 83 23.05 2.89 2.20
N SER A 84 23.20 2.25 3.37
CA SER A 84 22.07 1.68 4.09
C SER A 84 21.49 2.71 5.06
N SER A 85 20.19 2.93 5.00
CA SER A 85 19.43 3.77 5.92
C SER A 85 18.26 3.00 6.52
N THR A 86 17.88 3.33 7.75
CA THR A 86 16.69 2.75 8.39
C THR A 86 15.48 3.62 8.09
N MET A 87 14.49 3.04 7.42
CA MET A 87 13.16 3.61 7.27
C MET A 87 12.26 3.13 8.40
N LYS A 88 11.49 4.04 8.99
CA LYS A 88 10.43 3.74 9.96
C LYS A 88 9.08 4.05 9.34
N PHE A 89 8.09 3.23 9.64
CA PHE A 89 6.73 3.34 9.13
C PHE A 89 5.79 3.80 10.24
N ILE A 90 4.84 4.65 9.91
CA ILE A 90 3.85 5.21 10.84
C ILE A 90 2.48 4.78 10.38
N TRP A 91 1.80 3.96 11.19
CA TRP A 91 0.48 3.42 10.91
C TRP A 91 -0.57 4.04 11.82
N GLU A 92 -1.76 4.26 11.29
CA GLU A 92 -2.92 4.73 12.04
C GLU A 92 -4.19 4.13 11.42
N ASN A 93 -4.97 3.41 12.22
CA ASN A 93 -6.21 2.75 11.78
C ASN A 93 -6.05 1.86 10.54
N GLY A 94 -4.94 1.11 10.45
CA GLY A 94 -4.64 0.25 9.31
C GLY A 94 -4.17 0.96 8.04
N LEU A 95 -3.99 2.29 8.08
CA LEU A 95 -3.48 3.09 6.98
C LEU A 95 -2.05 3.54 7.25
N LEU A 96 -1.19 3.47 6.24
CA LEU A 96 0.18 4.00 6.33
C LEU A 96 0.14 5.53 6.30
N LYS A 97 0.25 6.16 7.47
CA LYS A 97 0.22 7.63 7.59
C LYS A 97 1.50 8.30 7.14
N GLY A 98 2.61 7.57 7.15
CA GLY A 98 3.85 8.13 6.69
C GLY A 98 5.06 7.26 6.95
N GLN A 99 6.20 7.81 6.58
CA GLN A 99 7.50 7.17 6.72
C GLN A 99 8.54 8.20 7.11
N THR A 100 9.56 7.77 7.86
CA THR A 100 10.71 8.61 8.19
C THR A 100 12.00 7.85 7.92
N MET A 101 13.00 8.52 7.38
CA MET A 101 14.34 7.97 7.19
C MET A 101 15.39 9.08 7.30
N ASN A 102 16.61 8.73 7.61
CA ASN A 102 17.73 9.67 7.56
C ASN A 102 18.50 9.44 6.25
N VAL A 103 18.65 10.48 5.45
CA VAL A 103 19.39 10.46 4.19
C VAL A 103 20.52 11.47 4.28
N MET A 104 21.76 10.98 4.27
CA MET A 104 22.96 11.84 4.33
C MET A 104 22.94 12.85 5.49
N GLY A 105 22.45 12.43 6.67
CA GLY A 105 22.37 13.29 7.85
C GLY A 105 21.14 14.19 7.92
N ASN A 106 20.28 14.18 6.92
CA ASN A 106 19.02 14.91 6.90
C ASN A 106 17.84 13.96 7.16
N ASP A 107 16.95 14.37 8.05
CA ASP A 107 15.71 13.63 8.25
C ASP A 107 14.74 13.92 7.12
N VAL A 108 14.26 12.86 6.49
CA VAL A 108 13.22 12.88 5.47
C VAL A 108 11.96 12.29 6.08
N LYS A 109 10.87 13.03 6.01
CA LYS A 109 9.56 12.59 6.49
C LYS A 109 8.54 12.69 5.37
N THR A 110 7.89 11.57 5.06
CA THR A 110 6.75 11.52 4.15
C THR A 110 5.48 11.35 4.97
N ILE A 111 4.43 12.11 4.66
CA ILE A 111 3.10 12.00 5.27
C ILE A 111 2.07 11.86 4.17
N HIS A 112 1.10 10.95 4.35
CA HIS A 112 -0.03 10.71 3.48
C HIS A 112 -1.33 11.23 4.12
N ASN A 113 -2.10 11.97 3.36
CA ASN A 113 -3.44 12.41 3.73
C ASN A 113 -4.47 11.54 3.00
N TYR A 114 -5.54 11.14 3.71
CA TYR A 114 -6.57 10.23 3.19
C TYR A 114 -7.94 10.89 3.26
N ASP A 115 -8.80 10.53 2.33
CA ASP A 115 -10.24 10.82 2.41
C ASP A 115 -10.96 9.84 3.35
N ALA A 116 -12.28 10.01 3.49
CA ALA A 116 -13.12 9.15 4.32
C ALA A 116 -13.21 7.69 3.83
N ASN A 117 -12.83 7.41 2.58
CA ASN A 117 -12.84 6.09 1.98
C ASN A 117 -11.45 5.40 2.06
N GLY A 118 -10.46 6.06 2.67
CA GLY A 118 -9.08 5.55 2.76
C GLY A 118 -8.29 5.69 1.46
N VAL A 119 -8.67 6.60 0.56
CA VAL A 119 -7.92 6.94 -0.64
C VAL A 119 -6.97 8.10 -0.32
N VAL A 120 -5.70 7.98 -0.72
CA VAL A 120 -4.71 9.05 -0.51
C VAL A 120 -5.08 10.27 -1.35
N THR A 121 -5.25 11.42 -0.74
CA THR A 121 -5.59 12.68 -1.42
C THR A 121 -4.37 13.56 -1.69
N SER A 122 -3.35 13.44 -0.87
CA SER A 122 -2.06 14.11 -1.08
C SER A 122 -0.95 13.40 -0.30
N SER A 123 0.28 13.63 -0.72
CA SER A 123 1.47 13.30 0.07
C SER A 123 2.32 14.54 0.26
N SER A 124 2.95 14.65 1.42
CA SER A 124 3.94 15.70 1.66
C SER A 124 5.27 15.08 2.04
N ILE A 125 6.35 15.63 1.50
CA ILE A 125 7.73 15.27 1.83
C ILE A 125 8.36 16.45 2.52
N ASP A 126 8.88 16.24 3.72
CA ASP A 126 9.72 17.21 4.43
C ASP A 126 11.17 16.73 4.37
N PHE A 127 12.02 17.55 3.79
CA PHE A 127 13.46 17.34 3.68
C PHE A 127 14.19 18.50 4.34
N GLY A 128 14.73 18.25 5.53
CA GLY A 128 15.49 19.28 6.26
C GLY A 128 14.70 20.57 6.56
N GLY A 129 13.38 20.47 6.79
CA GLY A 129 12.48 21.59 7.06
C GLY A 129 11.85 22.23 5.82
N GLN A 130 12.19 21.77 4.62
CA GLN A 130 11.51 22.15 3.39
C GLN A 130 10.41 21.16 3.06
N LYS A 131 9.15 21.60 3.13
CA LYS A 131 7.98 20.79 2.86
C LYS A 131 7.51 21.00 1.42
N MET A 132 7.38 19.88 0.69
CA MET A 132 6.73 19.82 -0.63
C MET A 132 5.47 18.99 -0.49
N GLU A 133 4.36 19.46 -1.04
CA GLU A 133 3.09 18.73 -1.07
C GLU A 133 2.72 18.39 -2.52
N SER A 134 2.25 17.17 -2.72
CA SER A 134 1.81 16.65 -4.01
C SER A 134 0.36 16.20 -3.87
N PRO A 135 -0.61 16.97 -4.36
CA PRO A 135 -1.99 16.54 -4.40
C PRO A 135 -2.20 15.46 -5.47
N TYR A 136 -3.18 14.59 -5.23
CA TYR A 136 -3.59 13.54 -6.16
C TYR A 136 -5.04 13.71 -6.57
N SER A 137 -5.33 13.47 -7.85
CA SER A 137 -6.65 13.59 -8.45
C SER A 137 -6.86 12.59 -9.58
N ASP A 138 -8.06 12.60 -10.19
CA ASP A 138 -8.43 11.83 -11.39
C ASP A 138 -8.12 10.33 -11.27
N TYR A 139 -8.47 9.76 -10.11
CA TYR A 139 -8.29 8.35 -9.84
C TYR A 139 -9.16 7.47 -10.76
N LYS A 140 -8.54 6.41 -11.29
CA LYS A 140 -9.24 5.27 -11.90
C LYS A 140 -8.90 4.02 -11.09
N PHE A 141 -9.86 3.13 -10.93
CA PHE A 141 -9.72 1.93 -10.12
C PHE A 141 -10.02 0.68 -10.97
N ASP A 142 -9.40 -0.45 -10.59
CA ASP A 142 -9.74 -1.77 -11.10
C ASP A 142 -10.93 -2.38 -10.33
N ASP A 143 -11.33 -3.60 -10.72
CA ASP A 143 -12.45 -4.31 -10.10
C ASP A 143 -12.16 -4.76 -8.64
N HIS A 144 -10.89 -4.76 -8.21
CA HIS A 144 -10.48 -5.03 -6.83
C HIS A 144 -10.43 -3.75 -5.97
N GLY A 145 -10.71 -2.59 -6.58
CA GLY A 145 -10.68 -1.28 -5.93
C GLY A 145 -9.27 -0.75 -5.69
N ASN A 146 -8.28 -1.23 -6.44
CA ASN A 146 -6.95 -0.67 -6.48
C ASN A 146 -6.88 0.43 -7.54
N TRP A 147 -6.28 1.57 -7.20
CA TRP A 147 -6.12 2.60 -8.21
C TRP A 147 -5.11 2.16 -9.28
N ILE A 148 -5.49 2.33 -10.54
CA ILE A 148 -4.68 2.00 -11.73
C ILE A 148 -4.18 3.21 -12.48
N SER A 149 -4.72 4.39 -12.17
CA SER A 149 -4.25 5.67 -12.72
C SER A 149 -4.60 6.77 -11.75
N ARG A 150 -3.70 7.73 -11.58
CA ARG A 150 -3.97 9.00 -10.89
C ARG A 150 -3.12 10.12 -11.47
N LYS A 151 -3.58 11.36 -11.33
CA LYS A 151 -2.78 12.55 -11.58
C LYS A 151 -2.13 13.03 -10.29
N THR A 152 -0.95 13.58 -10.41
CA THR A 152 -0.31 14.41 -9.38
C THR A 152 0.20 15.70 -10.00
N GLU A 153 0.23 16.75 -9.20
CA GLU A 153 0.89 18.01 -9.58
C GLU A 153 2.20 18.12 -8.81
N MET A 154 3.29 18.31 -9.53
CA MET A 154 4.60 18.53 -8.94
C MET A 154 5.28 19.71 -9.65
N MET A 155 5.67 20.73 -8.90
CA MET A 155 6.31 21.96 -9.45
C MET A 155 5.51 22.62 -10.59
N GLY A 156 4.16 22.62 -10.49
CA GLY A 156 3.27 23.19 -11.51
C GLY A 156 3.12 22.36 -12.78
N GLN A 157 3.62 21.13 -12.79
CA GLN A 157 3.43 20.19 -13.91
C GLN A 157 2.52 19.04 -13.49
N GLU A 158 1.53 18.75 -14.31
CA GLU A 158 0.69 17.57 -14.15
C GLU A 158 1.45 16.32 -14.63
N MET A 159 1.44 15.29 -13.82
CA MET A 159 1.99 13.97 -14.15
C MET A 159 0.94 12.90 -13.94
N ILE A 160 0.93 11.92 -14.83
CA ILE A 160 0.07 10.74 -14.69
C ILE A 160 0.94 9.59 -14.24
N THR A 161 0.52 8.93 -13.17
CA THR A 161 1.07 7.65 -12.71
C THR A 161 0.06 6.57 -13.03
N THR A 162 0.51 5.46 -13.59
CA THR A 162 -0.32 4.28 -13.83
C THR A 162 0.22 3.08 -13.07
N ARG A 163 -0.68 2.15 -12.74
CA ARG A 163 -0.34 0.86 -12.12
C ARG A 163 -1.05 -0.29 -12.82
N THR A 164 -0.38 -1.43 -12.86
CA THR A 164 -0.94 -2.70 -13.33
C THR A 164 -0.75 -3.74 -12.22
N PHE A 165 -1.75 -4.59 -12.03
CA PHE A 165 -1.73 -5.62 -11.00
C PHE A 165 -1.88 -7.01 -11.58
N THR A 166 -1.27 -8.00 -10.94
CA THR A 166 -1.69 -9.40 -11.02
C THR A 166 -2.04 -9.87 -9.62
N TYR A 167 -2.94 -10.84 -9.51
CA TYR A 167 -3.47 -11.32 -8.25
C TYR A 167 -3.19 -12.83 -8.10
N TYR A 168 -3.13 -13.28 -6.86
CA TYR A 168 -3.22 -14.71 -6.54
C TYR A 168 -4.67 -15.17 -6.72
N GLU A 169 -4.85 -16.42 -7.16
CA GLU A 169 -6.17 -17.08 -7.32
C GLU A 169 -6.72 -17.58 -5.97
#